data_b599a4a14f92e6a84ea6b352d7ffbe43
#
_entry.id   b599a4a14f92e6a84ea6b352d7ffbe43
#
_cell.length_a   1.000
_cell.length_b   1.000
_cell.length_c   1.000
_cell.angle_alpha   90.00
_cell.angle_beta   90.00
_cell.angle_gamma   90.00
#
_symmetry.space_group_name_H-M   'P 1'
#
loop_
_entity.id
_entity.type
_entity.pdbx_description
1 polymer ?
#
loop_
_entity_poly.entity_id
_entity_poly.type
_entity_poly.pdbx_seq_one_letter_code
_entity_poly.pdbx_strand_id
1 'polypeptide(L)'
;MRILLLGEYSRLHNSLKEGLVQLGHELVIVGDGDDFKDYPVDFSIDAKFSKSKPVVYFRRLIHRLFKYDFAKTERGIRFYFLLKKLKDFDVVQLINESAIKTTSGFEIFLLKKIIQQNKKLFLLSCGTDAVCMQYMVDKKFKYSTLTPY
;
A
#
# COMPACT_ATOMS: atom_id res chain seq x y z
N MET A 1 -10.14 -20.17 -2.75
CA MET A 1 -10.50 -18.77 -3.11
C MET A 1 -9.26 -18.10 -3.68
N ARG A 2 -9.47 -17.10 -4.57
CA ARG A 2 -8.40 -16.23 -5.07
C ARG A 2 -8.37 -14.94 -4.24
N ILE A 3 -7.24 -14.64 -3.64
CA ILE A 3 -7.10 -13.52 -2.69
C ILE A 3 -6.00 -12.57 -3.17
N LEU A 4 -6.32 -11.28 -3.23
CA LEU A 4 -5.38 -10.20 -3.56
C LEU A 4 -5.03 -9.43 -2.29
N LEU A 5 -3.73 -9.35 -1.99
CA LEU A 5 -3.18 -8.59 -0.88
C LEU A 5 -2.49 -7.34 -1.41
N LEU A 6 -2.99 -6.16 -1.05
CA LEU A 6 -2.44 -4.88 -1.51
C LEU A 6 -1.64 -4.19 -0.42
N GLY A 7 -0.40 -3.87 -0.75
CA GLY A 7 0.61 -3.34 0.15
C GLY A 7 1.32 -4.45 0.93
N GLU A 8 2.47 -4.10 1.50
CA GLU A 8 3.20 -4.92 2.45
C GLU A 8 3.71 -4.01 3.58
N TYR A 9 3.62 -4.52 4.80
CA TYR A 9 4.14 -3.82 5.96
C TYR A 9 4.65 -4.84 6.99
N SER A 10 5.95 -4.77 7.29
CA SER A 10 6.62 -5.60 8.30
C SER A 10 6.37 -7.11 8.13
N ARG A 11 6.33 -7.60 6.90
CA ARG A 11 6.10 -9.01 6.52
C ARG A 11 4.68 -9.52 6.81
N LEU A 12 3.74 -8.65 7.14
CA LEU A 12 2.41 -9.06 7.60
C LEU A 12 1.61 -9.79 6.52
N HIS A 13 1.55 -9.23 5.29
CA HIS A 13 0.88 -9.90 4.16
C HIS A 13 1.63 -11.14 3.68
N ASN A 14 2.96 -11.17 3.77
CA ASN A 14 3.73 -12.38 3.47
C ASN A 14 3.40 -13.52 4.44
N SER A 15 3.35 -13.24 5.76
CA SER A 15 2.99 -14.25 6.76
C SER A 15 1.54 -14.73 6.58
N LEU A 16 0.62 -13.81 6.26
CA LEU A 16 -0.77 -14.18 5.95
C LEU A 16 -0.85 -15.07 4.70
N LYS A 17 -0.09 -14.73 3.65
CA LYS A 17 -0.02 -15.53 2.41
C LYS A 17 0.46 -16.95 2.72
N GLU A 18 1.54 -17.10 3.50
CA GLU A 18 2.09 -18.40 3.87
C GLU A 18 1.03 -19.30 4.54
N GLY A 19 0.28 -18.76 5.50
CA GLY A 19 -0.78 -19.50 6.18
C GLY A 19 -1.97 -19.86 5.27
N LEU A 20 -2.44 -18.91 4.46
CA LEU A 20 -3.60 -19.15 3.61
C LEU A 20 -3.29 -20.07 2.40
N VAL A 21 -2.05 -20.06 1.89
CA VAL A 21 -1.61 -21.02 0.86
C VAL A 21 -1.64 -22.45 1.41
N GLN A 22 -1.22 -22.68 2.66
CA GLN A 22 -1.31 -24.00 3.31
C GLN A 22 -2.76 -24.49 3.45
N LEU A 23 -3.73 -23.56 3.52
CA LEU A 23 -5.16 -23.84 3.52
C LEU A 23 -5.75 -24.02 2.12
N GLY A 24 -4.92 -24.06 1.07
CA GLY A 24 -5.33 -24.30 -0.31
C GLY A 24 -5.92 -23.08 -1.03
N HIS A 25 -5.60 -21.86 -0.59
CA HIS A 25 -6.00 -20.64 -1.27
C HIS A 25 -4.93 -20.16 -2.25
N GLU A 26 -5.34 -19.48 -3.33
CA GLU A 26 -4.46 -18.80 -4.29
C GLU A 26 -4.29 -17.34 -3.85
N LEU A 27 -3.06 -16.91 -3.61
CA LEU A 27 -2.78 -15.55 -3.14
C LEU A 27 -1.79 -14.82 -4.04
N VAL A 28 -2.08 -13.55 -4.24
CA VAL A 28 -1.22 -12.60 -4.95
C VAL A 28 -0.96 -11.38 -4.07
N ILE A 29 0.32 -11.01 -3.90
CA ILE A 29 0.74 -9.79 -3.21
C ILE A 29 1.18 -8.76 -4.24
N VAL A 30 0.64 -7.55 -4.14
CA VAL A 30 1.07 -6.38 -4.91
C VAL A 30 1.52 -5.30 -3.96
N GLY A 31 2.75 -4.82 -4.09
CA GLY A 31 3.27 -3.81 -3.18
C GLY A 31 4.66 -3.31 -3.59
N ASP A 32 5.26 -2.48 -2.74
CA ASP A 32 6.61 -1.96 -2.89
C ASP A 32 7.66 -2.72 -2.05
N GLY A 33 7.26 -3.81 -1.37
CA GLY A 33 8.14 -4.62 -0.53
C GLY A 33 8.46 -3.99 0.83
N ASP A 34 7.72 -2.99 1.28
CA ASP A 34 7.97 -2.21 2.51
C ASP A 34 9.31 -1.44 2.43
N ASP A 35 9.50 -0.75 1.31
CA ASP A 35 10.66 0.11 1.01
C ASP A 35 12.02 -0.62 1.11
N PHE A 36 12.87 -0.27 2.10
CA PHE A 36 14.23 -0.82 2.23
C PHE A 36 14.27 -2.28 2.72
N LYS A 37 13.17 -2.79 3.28
CA LYS A 37 13.10 -4.16 3.80
C LYS A 37 12.95 -5.20 2.68
N ASP A 38 12.51 -4.77 1.50
CA ASP A 38 12.42 -5.53 0.25
C ASP A 38 11.76 -6.92 0.42
N TYR A 39 10.64 -6.95 1.16
CA TYR A 39 9.86 -8.19 1.30
C TYR A 39 9.33 -8.67 -0.05
N PRO A 40 9.29 -10.00 -0.30
CA PRO A 40 8.87 -10.54 -1.57
C PRO A 40 7.41 -10.19 -1.90
N VAL A 41 7.18 -9.77 -3.15
CA VAL A 41 5.86 -9.50 -3.71
C VAL A 41 5.75 -10.13 -5.09
N ASP A 42 4.54 -10.60 -5.47
CA ASP A 42 4.33 -11.20 -6.78
C ASP A 42 4.37 -10.14 -7.90
N PHE A 43 3.86 -8.94 -7.63
CA PHE A 43 3.95 -7.79 -8.53
C PHE A 43 4.46 -6.56 -7.79
N SER A 44 5.66 -6.12 -8.14
CA SER A 44 6.26 -4.92 -7.57
C SER A 44 5.79 -3.65 -8.26
N ILE A 45 5.31 -2.71 -7.45
CA ILE A 45 4.99 -1.33 -7.87
C ILE A 45 6.05 -0.33 -7.42
N ASP A 46 7.20 -0.79 -6.91
CA ASP A 46 8.25 0.11 -6.46
C ASP A 46 8.72 1.07 -7.55
N ALA A 47 9.00 2.30 -7.14
CA ALA A 47 9.38 3.42 -8.02
C ALA A 47 10.86 3.32 -8.44
N LYS A 48 11.22 2.28 -9.20
CA LYS A 48 12.60 1.99 -9.63
C LYS A 48 13.23 3.11 -10.46
N PHE A 49 12.46 3.73 -11.36
CA PHE A 49 12.94 4.82 -12.21
C PHE A 49 13.26 6.06 -11.37
N SER A 50 12.33 6.48 -10.51
CA SER A 50 12.49 7.65 -9.64
C SER A 50 13.59 7.48 -8.57
N LYS A 51 14.00 6.25 -8.29
CA LYS A 51 15.10 5.90 -7.37
C LYS A 51 16.46 5.83 -8.07
N SER A 52 16.52 5.91 -9.41
CA SER A 52 17.78 5.85 -10.16
C SER A 52 18.68 7.08 -9.87
N LYS A 53 20.00 6.85 -9.82
CA LYS A 53 20.99 7.88 -9.41
C LYS A 53 20.82 9.23 -10.14
N PRO A 54 20.70 9.30 -11.50
CA PRO A 54 20.57 10.59 -12.18
C PRO A 54 19.25 11.31 -11.88
N VAL A 55 18.15 10.55 -11.64
CA VAL A 55 16.81 11.11 -11.43
C VAL A 55 16.61 11.60 -10.00
N VAL A 56 17.32 11.02 -9.02
CA VAL A 56 17.19 11.38 -7.59
C VAL A 56 17.50 12.85 -7.34
N TYR A 57 18.54 13.42 -7.99
CA TYR A 57 18.89 14.84 -7.81
C TYR A 57 17.80 15.76 -8.36
N PHE A 58 17.31 15.46 -9.56
CA PHE A 58 16.22 16.21 -10.20
C PHE A 58 14.92 16.12 -9.38
N ARG A 59 14.60 14.91 -8.91
CA ARG A 59 13.45 14.66 -8.02
C ARG A 59 13.51 15.49 -6.74
N ARG A 60 14.70 15.56 -6.08
CA ARG A 60 14.90 16.38 -4.87
C ARG A 60 14.66 17.85 -5.14
N LEU A 61 15.14 18.36 -6.26
CA LEU A 61 14.95 19.76 -6.65
C LEU A 61 13.45 20.08 -6.84
N ILE A 62 12.75 19.25 -7.59
CA ILE A 62 11.31 19.44 -7.84
C ILE A 62 10.49 19.28 -6.56
N HIS A 63 10.81 18.28 -5.73
CA HIS A 63 10.14 18.12 -4.44
C HIS A 63 10.34 19.35 -3.53
N ARG A 64 11.52 19.97 -3.56
CA ARG A 64 11.80 21.20 -2.79
C ARG A 64 11.00 22.39 -3.29
N LEU A 65 10.83 22.54 -4.61
CA LEU A 65 10.14 23.67 -5.23
C LEU A 65 8.61 23.52 -5.23
N PHE A 66 8.11 22.33 -5.57
CA PHE A 66 6.70 22.08 -5.85
C PHE A 66 6.02 21.13 -4.86
N LYS A 67 6.73 20.61 -3.86
CA LYS A 67 6.23 19.58 -2.94
C LYS A 67 5.72 18.30 -3.64
N TYR A 68 6.08 18.08 -4.91
CA TYR A 68 5.62 16.97 -5.72
C TYR A 68 6.57 15.77 -5.63
N ASP A 69 6.02 14.59 -5.37
CA ASP A 69 6.78 13.35 -5.27
C ASP A 69 6.55 12.43 -6.48
N PHE A 70 7.49 12.44 -7.42
CA PHE A 70 7.45 11.59 -8.61
C PHE A 70 7.37 10.09 -8.29
N ALA A 71 7.96 9.64 -7.18
CA ALA A 71 7.91 8.22 -6.84
C ALA A 71 6.48 7.76 -6.53
N LYS A 72 5.67 8.61 -5.90
CA LYS A 72 4.25 8.34 -5.68
C LYS A 72 3.50 8.19 -7.00
N THR A 73 3.74 9.08 -7.94
CA THR A 73 3.11 9.01 -9.27
C THR A 73 3.56 7.78 -10.05
N GLU A 74 4.85 7.45 -10.02
CA GLU A 74 5.37 6.24 -10.67
C GLU A 74 4.71 4.98 -10.11
N ARG A 75 4.58 4.84 -8.78
CA ARG A 75 3.86 3.72 -8.16
C ARG A 75 2.43 3.60 -8.66
N GLY A 76 1.69 4.71 -8.68
CA GLY A 76 0.33 4.74 -9.20
C GLY A 76 0.22 4.32 -10.67
N ILE A 77 1.13 4.80 -11.53
CA ILE A 77 1.18 4.42 -12.95
C ILE A 77 1.49 2.93 -13.11
N ARG A 78 2.48 2.40 -12.37
CA ARG A 78 2.80 0.97 -12.39
C ARG A 78 1.61 0.13 -11.95
N PHE A 79 0.92 0.53 -10.89
CA PHE A 79 -0.29 -0.13 -10.43
C PHE A 79 -1.41 -0.07 -11.47
N TYR A 80 -1.60 1.07 -12.14
CA TYR A 80 -2.59 1.23 -13.20
C TYR A 80 -2.42 0.20 -14.32
N PHE A 81 -1.17 -0.04 -14.77
CA PHE A 81 -0.89 -1.06 -15.78
C PHE A 81 -1.14 -2.49 -15.29
N LEU A 82 -1.08 -2.73 -13.99
CA LEU A 82 -1.39 -4.03 -13.40
C LEU A 82 -2.89 -4.29 -13.27
N LEU A 83 -3.78 -3.28 -13.31
CA LEU A 83 -5.22 -3.43 -13.08
C LEU A 83 -5.84 -4.55 -13.94
N LYS A 84 -5.38 -4.72 -15.18
CA LYS A 84 -5.88 -5.79 -16.08
C LYS A 84 -5.64 -7.20 -15.54
N LYS A 85 -4.62 -7.38 -14.70
CA LYS A 85 -4.26 -8.65 -14.06
C LYS A 85 -4.89 -8.84 -12.68
N LEU A 86 -5.36 -7.74 -12.08
CA LEU A 86 -5.86 -7.70 -10.70
C LEU A 86 -7.39 -7.72 -10.64
N LYS A 87 -8.01 -8.65 -11.38
CA LYS A 87 -9.48 -8.80 -11.48
C LYS A 87 -9.92 -10.22 -11.12
N ASP A 88 -11.20 -10.35 -10.82
CA ASP A 88 -11.86 -11.62 -10.52
C ASP A 88 -11.33 -12.31 -9.24
N PHE A 89 -10.81 -11.54 -8.29
CA PHE A 89 -10.49 -12.04 -6.96
C PHE A 89 -11.73 -12.12 -6.08
N ASP A 90 -11.80 -13.18 -5.28
CA ASP A 90 -12.89 -13.36 -4.32
C ASP A 90 -12.78 -12.38 -3.16
N VAL A 91 -11.54 -12.09 -2.76
CA VAL A 91 -11.21 -11.17 -1.66
C VAL A 91 -10.04 -10.28 -2.08
N VAL A 92 -10.15 -9.01 -1.76
CA VAL A 92 -9.04 -8.04 -1.77
C VAL A 92 -8.84 -7.53 -0.36
N GLN A 93 -7.61 -7.60 0.16
CA GLN A 93 -7.28 -7.01 1.45
C GLN A 93 -6.25 -5.90 1.28
N LEU A 94 -6.58 -4.73 1.79
CA LEU A 94 -5.65 -3.60 1.88
C LEU A 94 -4.88 -3.69 3.20
N ILE A 95 -3.57 -3.45 3.15
CA ILE A 95 -2.75 -3.40 4.38
C ILE A 95 -3.13 -2.19 5.25
N ASN A 96 -3.42 -1.07 4.62
CA ASN A 96 -3.93 0.16 5.21
C ASN A 96 -4.64 1.01 4.14
N GLU A 97 -5.10 2.20 4.50
CA GLU A 97 -5.81 3.13 3.61
C GLU A 97 -4.95 3.67 2.45
N SER A 98 -3.62 3.59 2.55
CA SER A 98 -2.67 4.01 1.51
C SER A 98 -1.82 2.83 1.01
N ALA A 99 -2.49 1.74 0.63
CA ALA A 99 -1.85 0.48 0.27
C ALA A 99 -0.99 0.56 -1.01
N ILE A 100 -1.28 1.49 -1.93
CA ILE A 100 -0.55 1.73 -3.18
C ILE A 100 0.56 2.77 -2.99
N LYS A 101 0.44 3.61 -1.95
CA LYS A 101 1.37 4.70 -1.63
C LYS A 101 1.56 5.69 -2.80
N THR A 102 0.46 6.07 -3.47
CA THR A 102 0.44 7.09 -4.54
C THR A 102 -0.17 8.41 -4.06
N THR A 103 -0.52 9.32 -4.95
CA THR A 103 -1.21 10.56 -4.58
C THR A 103 -2.67 10.27 -4.23
N SER A 104 -3.23 10.99 -3.24
CA SER A 104 -4.56 10.67 -2.67
C SER A 104 -5.67 10.52 -3.71
N GLY A 105 -5.79 11.47 -4.66
CA GLY A 105 -6.81 11.39 -5.72
C GLY A 105 -6.60 10.21 -6.67
N PHE A 106 -5.35 9.93 -7.01
CA PHE A 106 -5.02 8.80 -7.88
C PHE A 106 -5.19 7.46 -7.16
N GLU A 107 -4.86 7.40 -5.88
CA GLU A 107 -5.09 6.20 -5.06
C GLU A 107 -6.57 5.85 -4.98
N ILE A 108 -7.43 6.83 -4.69
CA ILE A 108 -8.88 6.64 -4.66
C ILE A 108 -9.41 6.15 -6.01
N PHE A 109 -8.92 6.72 -7.13
CA PHE A 109 -9.30 6.26 -8.46
C PHE A 109 -8.91 4.79 -8.68
N LEU A 110 -7.69 4.39 -8.35
CA LEU A 110 -7.20 3.03 -8.52
C LEU A 110 -7.94 2.04 -7.63
N LEU A 111 -8.19 2.39 -6.36
CA LEU A 111 -8.98 1.57 -5.44
C LEU A 111 -10.42 1.39 -5.89
N LYS A 112 -11.07 2.43 -6.44
CA LYS A 112 -12.40 2.30 -7.06
C LYS A 112 -12.40 1.27 -8.19
N LYS A 113 -11.35 1.23 -9.03
CA LYS A 113 -11.22 0.21 -10.08
C LYS A 113 -11.06 -1.19 -9.50
N ILE A 114 -10.25 -1.34 -8.46
CA ILE A 114 -10.09 -2.62 -7.77
C ILE A 114 -11.41 -3.11 -7.16
N ILE A 115 -12.18 -2.22 -6.53
CA ILE A 115 -13.49 -2.56 -5.96
C ILE A 115 -14.46 -3.01 -7.05
N GLN A 116 -14.52 -2.30 -8.20
CA GLN A 116 -15.43 -2.60 -9.29
C GLN A 116 -15.17 -3.95 -9.99
N GLN A 117 -13.94 -4.44 -9.96
CA GLN A 117 -13.53 -5.64 -10.71
C GLN A 117 -13.29 -6.87 -9.81
N ASN A 118 -13.56 -6.77 -8.50
CA ASN A 118 -13.37 -7.83 -7.52
C ASN A 118 -14.61 -7.93 -6.61
N LYS A 119 -14.72 -9.04 -5.81
CA LYS A 119 -15.97 -9.32 -5.09
C LYS A 119 -16.05 -8.64 -3.72
N LYS A 120 -15.05 -8.82 -2.85
CA LYS A 120 -15.06 -8.31 -1.46
C LYS A 120 -13.79 -7.55 -1.16
N LEU A 121 -13.92 -6.43 -0.45
CA LEU A 121 -12.80 -5.62 0.03
C LEU A 121 -12.74 -5.62 1.54
N PHE A 122 -11.54 -5.82 2.09
CA PHE A 122 -11.23 -5.68 3.52
C PHE A 122 -10.10 -4.69 3.70
N LEU A 123 -10.16 -3.93 4.78
CA LEU A 123 -9.12 -3.03 5.25
C LEU A 123 -8.54 -3.59 6.55
N LEU A 124 -7.22 -3.81 6.59
CA LEU A 124 -6.55 -4.31 7.79
C LEU A 124 -6.24 -3.19 8.79
N SER A 125 -6.16 -1.94 8.33
CA SER A 125 -5.80 -0.77 9.15
C SER A 125 -4.49 -0.93 9.92
N CYS A 126 -3.45 -1.45 9.23
CA CYS A 126 -2.13 -1.59 9.82
C CYS A 126 -1.44 -0.24 9.92
N GLY A 127 -1.02 0.12 11.12
CA GLY A 127 -0.41 1.41 11.44
C GLY A 127 -1.33 2.31 12.26
N THR A 128 -1.01 3.60 12.29
CA THR A 128 -1.82 4.59 13.00
C THR A 128 -2.84 5.19 12.03
N ASP A 129 -4.06 4.69 12.07
CA ASP A 129 -5.17 5.20 11.26
C ASP A 129 -5.81 6.48 11.85
N ALA A 130 -6.73 7.08 11.09
CA ALA A 130 -7.41 8.32 11.51
C ALA A 130 -8.20 8.16 12.81
N VAL A 131 -8.79 6.98 13.05
CA VAL A 131 -9.56 6.69 14.27
C VAL A 131 -8.63 6.61 15.46
N CYS A 132 -7.51 5.86 15.36
CA CYS A 132 -6.48 5.80 16.41
C CYS A 132 -5.92 7.19 16.72
N MET A 133 -5.60 7.99 15.69
CA MET A 133 -5.11 9.36 15.87
C MET A 133 -6.12 10.23 16.61
N GLN A 134 -7.40 10.17 16.24
CA GLN A 134 -8.44 10.94 16.92
C GLN A 134 -8.56 10.56 18.40
N TYR A 135 -8.51 9.25 18.71
CA TYR A 135 -8.53 8.78 20.10
C TYR A 135 -7.32 9.26 20.91
N MET A 136 -6.13 9.31 20.30
CA MET A 136 -4.93 9.86 20.94
C MET A 136 -5.06 11.36 21.20
N VAL A 137 -5.55 12.13 20.22
CA VAL A 137 -5.78 13.58 20.34
C VAL A 137 -6.84 13.89 21.41
N ASP A 138 -7.92 13.10 21.44
CA ASP A 138 -8.99 13.22 22.42
C ASP A 138 -8.59 12.73 23.84
N LYS A 139 -7.33 12.29 24.01
CA LYS A 139 -6.81 11.73 25.28
C LYS A 139 -7.64 10.55 25.83
N LYS A 140 -8.26 9.78 24.93
CA LYS A 140 -9.07 8.60 25.29
C LYS A 140 -8.23 7.38 25.64
N PHE A 141 -6.97 7.33 25.17
CA PHE A 141 -6.01 6.31 25.59
C PHE A 141 -5.29 6.76 26.86
N LYS A 142 -5.15 5.84 27.82
CA LYS A 142 -4.36 6.07 29.03
C LYS A 142 -2.88 6.33 28.72
N TYR A 143 -2.36 5.60 27.72
CA TYR A 143 -0.99 5.74 27.22
C TYR A 143 -1.03 5.89 25.72
N SER A 144 -0.38 6.88 25.17
CA SER A 144 -0.25 7.08 23.72
C SER A 144 1.06 7.79 23.41
N THR A 145 1.49 7.69 22.15
CA THR A 145 2.68 8.39 21.65
C THR A 145 2.52 9.92 21.66
N LEU A 146 1.30 10.44 21.78
CA LEU A 146 0.99 11.87 21.83
C LEU A 146 0.79 12.39 23.24
N THR A 147 0.73 11.52 24.24
CA THR A 147 0.63 11.92 25.67
C THR A 147 2.03 11.99 26.27
N PRO A 148 2.54 13.17 26.64
CA PRO A 148 3.79 13.25 27.41
C PRO A 148 3.61 12.54 28.76
N TYR A 149 4.65 11.87 29.22
CA TYR A 149 4.72 11.22 30.54
C TYR A 149 4.62 12.24 31.65
#